data_5802c587b5461420eff1d6b090da6a58
#
_entry.id   5802c587b5461420eff1d6b090da6a58
#
_cell.length_a   1.000
_cell.length_b   1.000
_cell.length_c   1.000
_cell.angle_alpha   90.00
_cell.angle_beta   90.00
_cell.angle_gamma   90.00
#
_symmetry.space_group_name_H-M   'P 1'
#
loop_
_entity.id
_entity.type
_entity.pdbx_description
1 polymer ?
#
loop_
_entity_poly.entity_id
_entity_poly.type
_entity_poly.pdbx_seq_one_letter_code
_entity_poly.pdbx_strand_id
1 'polypeptide(L)'
;MSERELLHTDRVLVVEGKYDAARLSHLTDAMILLTDGFGIYKDKKRQQLLKTLAKKNGLILFTDSDAAGFRIRTYITGLVGAENVVQAYVPAIHGKEKRKPQPGKEGLLGVEGVDDAIVLQCLRDALGAEAGAAPARPEGRQITYTDLYNWGLSGTPGSAERKYQLLNALGLPPRLSKKELVEALNRLYSFEQLDTLQAEILETH
;
A
#
# COMPACT_ATOMS: atom_id res chain seq x y z
N MET A 1 11.59 0.83 28.06
CA MET A 1 10.64 0.53 26.97
C MET A 1 11.52 0.24 25.77
N SER A 2 11.55 -1.02 25.29
CA SER A 2 12.35 -1.37 24.11
C SER A 2 11.73 -0.63 22.91
N GLU A 3 12.52 0.16 22.19
CA GLU A 3 12.13 0.69 20.89
C GLU A 3 11.76 -0.51 20.02
N ARG A 4 10.51 -0.54 19.57
CA ARG A 4 10.08 -1.57 18.62
C ARG A 4 10.78 -1.26 17.31
N GLU A 5 11.70 -2.14 16.92
CA GLU A 5 12.39 -2.04 15.64
C GLU A 5 11.39 -2.18 14.50
N LEU A 6 11.16 -1.06 13.78
CA LEU A 6 10.33 -1.06 12.58
C LEU A 6 11.05 -1.76 11.43
N LEU A 7 10.33 -2.56 10.67
CA LEU A 7 10.84 -3.12 9.42
C LEU A 7 10.91 -2.01 8.35
N HIS A 8 12.09 -1.69 7.89
CA HIS A 8 12.32 -0.70 6.84
C HIS A 8 12.36 -1.35 5.47
N THR A 9 11.56 -0.84 4.52
CA THR A 9 11.62 -1.27 3.12
C THR A 9 11.02 -0.22 2.18
N ASP A 10 11.63 -0.07 1.01
CA ASP A 10 11.10 0.77 -0.07
C ASP A 10 10.03 0.07 -0.91
N ARG A 11 9.88 -1.24 -0.78
CA ARG A 11 8.82 -1.98 -1.46
C ARG A 11 7.44 -1.58 -0.92
N VAL A 12 6.43 -1.67 -1.79
CA VAL A 12 5.03 -1.41 -1.41
C VAL A 12 4.40 -2.68 -0.89
N LEU A 13 3.90 -2.62 0.34
CA LEU A 13 3.21 -3.74 0.98
C LEU A 13 1.74 -3.74 0.55
N VAL A 14 1.30 -4.80 -0.09
CA VAL A 14 -0.07 -4.96 -0.59
C VAL A 14 -0.82 -5.94 0.30
N VAL A 15 -1.93 -5.49 0.88
CA VAL A 15 -2.77 -6.25 1.82
C VAL A 15 -4.24 -6.23 1.41
N GLU A 16 -5.05 -7.11 1.99
CA GLU A 16 -6.46 -7.22 1.61
C GLU A 16 -7.32 -6.11 2.19
N GLY A 17 -7.18 -5.84 3.48
CA GLY A 17 -8.12 -5.03 4.20
C GLY A 17 -7.51 -3.97 5.14
N LYS A 18 -8.39 -3.10 5.62
CA LYS A 18 -8.01 -1.98 6.50
C LYS A 18 -7.45 -2.43 7.86
N TYR A 19 -7.85 -3.59 8.35
CA TYR A 19 -7.38 -4.10 9.64
C TYR A 19 -5.95 -4.61 9.54
N ASP A 20 -5.62 -5.30 8.42
CA ASP A 20 -4.25 -5.70 8.11
C ASP A 20 -3.35 -4.48 7.99
N ALA A 21 -3.80 -3.47 7.24
CA ALA A 21 -3.05 -2.22 7.07
C ALA A 21 -2.85 -1.47 8.40
N ALA A 22 -3.89 -1.37 9.22
CA ALA A 22 -3.79 -0.71 10.52
C ALA A 22 -2.75 -1.40 11.42
N ARG A 23 -2.76 -2.73 11.45
CA ARG A 23 -1.81 -3.51 12.22
C ARG A 23 -0.39 -3.34 11.69
N LEU A 24 -0.18 -3.53 10.39
CA LEU A 24 1.14 -3.47 9.77
C LEU A 24 1.77 -2.07 9.85
N SER A 25 0.96 -1.02 9.91
CA SER A 25 1.45 0.35 10.07
C SER A 25 2.20 0.62 11.38
N HIS A 26 2.11 -0.28 12.36
CA HIS A 26 2.89 -0.24 13.60
C HIS A 26 4.16 -1.10 13.55
N LEU A 27 4.34 -1.88 12.50
CA LEU A 27 5.43 -2.85 12.34
C LEU A 27 6.41 -2.48 11.24
N THR A 28 6.01 -1.62 10.30
CA THR A 28 6.85 -1.23 9.16
C THR A 28 6.59 0.22 8.74
N ASP A 29 7.60 0.84 8.13
CA ASP A 29 7.50 2.13 7.45
C ASP A 29 7.16 1.99 5.94
N ALA A 30 6.94 0.76 5.46
CA ALA A 30 6.53 0.52 4.08
C ALA A 30 5.25 1.27 3.73
N MET A 31 5.14 1.75 2.50
CA MET A 31 3.83 2.12 1.96
C MET A 31 2.92 0.90 1.96
N ILE A 32 1.72 1.02 2.55
CA ILE A 32 0.72 -0.05 2.57
C ILE A 32 -0.42 0.33 1.62
N LEU A 33 -0.70 -0.54 0.64
CA LEU A 33 -1.77 -0.37 -0.32
C LEU A 33 -2.82 -1.48 -0.17
N LEU A 34 -4.08 -1.08 -0.07
CA LEU A 34 -5.20 -2.00 0.07
C LEU A 34 -5.68 -2.51 -1.29
N THR A 35 -6.01 -3.80 -1.39
CA THR A 35 -6.72 -4.35 -2.56
C THR A 35 -8.23 -4.15 -2.47
N ASP A 36 -8.75 -3.96 -1.25
CA ASP A 36 -10.18 -3.96 -0.96
C ASP A 36 -10.82 -5.31 -1.38
N GLY A 37 -10.14 -6.39 -1.03
CA GLY A 37 -10.52 -7.74 -1.41
C GLY A 37 -10.66 -7.89 -2.93
N PHE A 38 -11.79 -8.44 -3.39
CA PHE A 38 -12.06 -8.61 -4.82
C PHE A 38 -12.37 -7.30 -5.58
N GLY A 39 -12.41 -6.14 -4.90
CA GLY A 39 -12.56 -4.83 -5.54
C GLY A 39 -11.46 -4.54 -6.55
N ILE A 40 -10.26 -5.07 -6.31
CA ILE A 40 -9.09 -4.91 -7.21
C ILE A 40 -9.37 -5.36 -8.65
N TYR A 41 -10.24 -6.35 -8.87
CA TYR A 41 -10.54 -6.84 -10.23
C TYR A 41 -11.27 -5.82 -11.10
N LYS A 42 -11.96 -4.86 -10.49
CA LYS A 42 -12.77 -3.86 -11.20
C LYS A 42 -12.17 -2.46 -11.17
N ASP A 43 -11.30 -2.15 -10.21
CA ASP A 43 -10.68 -0.82 -10.05
C ASP A 43 -9.47 -0.65 -10.99
N LYS A 44 -9.73 -0.19 -12.21
CA LYS A 44 -8.70 0.03 -13.23
C LYS A 44 -7.62 1.03 -12.81
N LYS A 45 -7.99 2.08 -12.05
CA LYS A 45 -7.02 3.07 -11.57
C LYS A 45 -6.11 2.48 -10.50
N ARG A 46 -6.65 1.66 -9.59
CA ARG A 46 -5.84 0.96 -8.60
C ARG A 46 -4.92 -0.09 -9.25
N GLN A 47 -5.39 -0.80 -10.27
CA GLN A 47 -4.56 -1.70 -11.08
C GLN A 47 -3.40 -0.95 -11.75
N GLN A 48 -3.66 0.24 -12.32
CA GLN A 48 -2.61 1.06 -12.94
C GLN A 48 -1.60 1.57 -11.90
N LEU A 49 -2.06 2.01 -10.74
CA LEU A 49 -1.18 2.40 -9.63
C LEU A 49 -0.29 1.23 -9.18
N LEU A 50 -0.86 0.02 -9.03
CA LEU A 50 -0.08 -1.17 -8.70
C LEU A 50 1.00 -1.46 -9.74
N LYS A 51 0.69 -1.37 -11.05
CA LYS A 51 1.67 -1.56 -12.13
C LYS A 51 2.81 -0.55 -12.05
N THR A 52 2.48 0.71 -11.78
CA THR A 52 3.48 1.78 -11.68
C THR A 52 4.39 1.58 -10.47
N LEU A 53 3.79 1.30 -9.30
CA LEU A 53 4.53 1.06 -8.06
C LEU A 53 5.36 -0.23 -8.13
N ALA A 54 4.83 -1.28 -8.75
CA ALA A 54 5.55 -2.53 -8.95
C ALA A 54 6.87 -2.31 -9.71
N LYS A 55 6.81 -1.59 -10.83
CA LYS A 55 8.00 -1.27 -11.63
C LYS A 55 8.98 -0.35 -10.90
N LYS A 56 8.48 0.58 -10.09
CA LYS A 56 9.30 1.62 -9.45
C LYS A 56 9.89 1.17 -8.12
N ASN A 57 9.15 0.42 -7.33
CA ASN A 57 9.51 0.06 -5.97
C ASN A 57 9.52 -1.46 -5.71
N GLY A 58 8.90 -2.24 -6.59
CA GLY A 58 8.55 -3.62 -6.29
C GLY A 58 7.42 -3.72 -5.26
N LEU A 59 6.74 -4.84 -5.25
CA LEU A 59 5.65 -5.13 -4.31
C LEU A 59 6.03 -6.24 -3.35
N ILE A 60 5.47 -6.20 -2.15
CA ILE A 60 5.36 -7.34 -1.24
C ILE A 60 3.88 -7.69 -1.15
N LEU A 61 3.47 -8.86 -1.61
CA LEU A 61 2.09 -9.33 -1.43
C LEU A 61 1.98 -10.06 -0.09
N PHE A 62 1.21 -9.50 0.82
CA PHE A 62 0.98 -10.03 2.15
C PHE A 62 -0.52 -10.10 2.44
N THR A 63 -1.15 -11.13 1.87
CA THR A 63 -2.58 -11.42 2.01
C THR A 63 -2.78 -12.65 2.87
N ASP A 64 -4.00 -12.92 3.28
CA ASP A 64 -4.33 -14.12 4.04
C ASP A 64 -3.93 -15.40 3.29
N SER A 65 -3.63 -16.45 4.05
CA SER A 65 -3.24 -17.77 3.49
C SER A 65 -4.46 -18.65 3.22
N ASP A 66 -5.56 -18.04 2.77
CA ASP A 66 -6.78 -18.73 2.36
C ASP A 66 -7.00 -18.68 0.83
N ALA A 67 -8.03 -19.38 0.34
CA ALA A 67 -8.32 -19.43 -1.08
C ALA A 67 -8.60 -18.06 -1.72
N ALA A 68 -9.14 -17.10 -0.97
CA ALA A 68 -9.41 -15.75 -1.45
C ALA A 68 -8.10 -14.97 -1.62
N GLY A 69 -7.22 -15.00 -0.62
CA GLY A 69 -5.91 -14.37 -0.65
C GLY A 69 -5.03 -14.93 -1.78
N PHE A 70 -5.03 -16.25 -2.00
CA PHE A 70 -4.29 -16.85 -3.12
C PHE A 70 -4.80 -16.41 -4.49
N ARG A 71 -6.11 -16.21 -4.67
CA ARG A 71 -6.67 -15.67 -5.92
C ARG A 71 -6.22 -14.23 -6.16
N ILE A 72 -6.23 -13.40 -5.14
CA ILE A 72 -5.76 -12.00 -5.20
C ILE A 72 -4.28 -11.96 -5.55
N ARG A 73 -3.44 -12.79 -4.91
CA ARG A 73 -2.01 -12.93 -5.21
C ARG A 73 -1.76 -13.28 -6.68
N THR A 74 -2.40 -14.35 -7.15
CA THR A 74 -2.28 -14.81 -8.54
C THR A 74 -2.66 -13.71 -9.51
N TYR A 75 -3.76 -13.02 -9.25
CA TYR A 75 -4.21 -11.92 -10.10
C TYR A 75 -3.22 -10.76 -10.14
N ILE A 76 -2.76 -10.29 -8.97
CA ILE A 76 -1.81 -9.16 -8.90
C ILE A 76 -0.48 -9.55 -9.54
N THR A 77 0.05 -10.74 -9.26
CA THR A 77 1.29 -11.23 -9.88
C THR A 77 1.18 -11.26 -11.40
N GLY A 78 0.07 -11.77 -11.95
CA GLY A 78 -0.19 -11.73 -13.40
C GLY A 78 -0.37 -10.34 -13.97
N LEU A 79 -0.84 -9.37 -13.15
CA LEU A 79 -1.05 -7.98 -13.56
C LEU A 79 0.26 -7.18 -13.67
N VAL A 80 1.22 -7.44 -12.78
CA VAL A 80 2.44 -6.62 -12.62
C VAL A 80 3.73 -7.30 -13.04
N GLY A 81 3.70 -8.62 -13.25
CA GLY A 81 4.88 -9.48 -13.50
C GLY A 81 5.47 -10.06 -12.20
N ALA A 82 5.85 -11.33 -12.23
CA ALA A 82 6.36 -12.05 -11.06
C ALA A 82 7.70 -11.46 -10.57
N GLU A 83 8.51 -10.94 -11.46
CA GLU A 83 9.81 -10.30 -11.18
C GLU A 83 9.69 -9.04 -10.32
N ASN A 84 8.51 -8.44 -10.28
CA ASN A 84 8.23 -7.23 -9.50
C ASN A 84 7.58 -7.53 -8.13
N VAL A 85 7.43 -8.80 -7.77
CA VAL A 85 6.64 -9.22 -6.61
C VAL A 85 7.44 -10.15 -5.71
N VAL A 86 7.47 -9.80 -4.42
CA VAL A 86 7.88 -10.68 -3.34
C VAL A 86 6.62 -11.25 -2.67
N GLN A 87 6.58 -12.55 -2.48
CA GLN A 87 5.47 -13.23 -1.79
C GLN A 87 5.80 -13.44 -0.33
N ALA A 88 5.05 -12.81 0.58
CA ALA A 88 5.14 -13.07 2.01
C ALA A 88 3.87 -13.80 2.48
N TYR A 89 4.04 -14.77 3.37
CA TYR A 89 2.95 -15.63 3.83
C TYR A 89 2.92 -15.67 5.35
N VAL A 90 1.72 -15.53 5.95
CA VAL A 90 1.53 -15.93 7.35
C VAL A 90 1.40 -17.45 7.43
N PRO A 91 1.91 -18.07 8.50
CA PRO A 91 1.69 -19.50 8.75
C PRO A 91 0.19 -19.84 8.80
N ALA A 92 -0.17 -21.02 8.36
CA ALA A 92 -1.52 -21.55 8.48
C ALA A 92 -1.81 -21.93 9.95
N ILE A 93 -2.17 -20.95 10.76
CA ILE A 93 -2.49 -21.13 12.18
C ILE A 93 -4.01 -21.23 12.31
N HIS A 94 -4.50 -22.35 12.83
CA HIS A 94 -5.93 -22.51 13.13
C HIS A 94 -6.34 -21.62 14.29
N GLY A 95 -7.45 -20.91 14.13
CA GLY A 95 -7.95 -20.03 15.16
C GLY A 95 -9.09 -19.13 14.70
N LYS A 96 -9.50 -18.27 15.60
CA LYS A 96 -10.51 -17.25 15.36
C LYS A 96 -9.93 -15.89 15.72
N GLU A 97 -10.00 -14.95 14.80
CA GLU A 97 -9.65 -13.56 15.08
C GLU A 97 -10.56 -12.98 16.16
N LYS A 98 -9.96 -12.23 17.09
CA LYS A 98 -10.68 -11.69 18.27
C LYS A 98 -11.93 -10.87 17.88
N ARG A 99 -11.87 -10.21 16.74
CA ARG A 99 -12.94 -9.34 16.23
C ARG A 99 -14.11 -10.12 15.61
N LYS A 100 -13.85 -11.28 15.02
CA LYS A 100 -14.87 -12.06 14.31
C LYS A 100 -15.72 -12.89 15.27
N PRO A 101 -17.05 -12.95 15.11
CA PRO A 101 -17.91 -13.81 15.94
C PRO A 101 -17.66 -15.30 15.68
N GLN A 102 -17.25 -15.65 14.45
CA GLN A 102 -16.95 -17.03 14.05
C GLN A 102 -15.62 -17.07 13.26
N PRO A 103 -14.93 -18.23 13.23
CA PRO A 103 -13.76 -18.43 12.37
C PRO A 103 -14.08 -18.17 10.90
N GLY A 104 -13.08 -17.84 10.11
CA GLY A 104 -13.18 -17.83 8.65
C GLY A 104 -13.55 -19.20 8.09
N LYS A 105 -13.92 -19.28 6.81
CA LYS A 105 -14.38 -20.52 6.16
C LYS A 105 -13.38 -21.70 6.31
N GLU A 106 -12.11 -21.40 6.34
CA GLU A 106 -11.02 -22.40 6.45
C GLU A 106 -10.52 -22.53 7.90
N GLY A 107 -11.07 -21.77 8.86
CA GLY A 107 -10.66 -21.80 10.25
C GLY A 107 -9.24 -21.30 10.51
N LEU A 108 -8.65 -20.59 9.56
CA LEU A 108 -7.30 -20.04 9.65
C LEU A 108 -7.34 -18.59 10.17
N LEU A 109 -6.29 -18.23 10.92
CA LEU A 109 -6.03 -16.83 11.29
C LEU A 109 -5.50 -16.09 10.04
N GLY A 110 -6.11 -14.95 9.76
CA GLY A 110 -5.57 -13.98 8.80
C GLY A 110 -4.42 -13.17 9.40
N VAL A 111 -3.86 -12.26 8.60
CA VAL A 111 -2.78 -11.36 9.01
C VAL A 111 -3.09 -10.64 10.33
N GLU A 112 -4.35 -10.23 10.54
CA GLU A 112 -4.76 -9.52 11.76
C GLU A 112 -4.74 -10.41 13.03
N GLY A 113 -4.77 -11.72 12.89
CA GLY A 113 -4.86 -12.67 14.01
C GLY A 113 -3.52 -13.24 14.49
N VAL A 114 -2.45 -13.06 13.73
CA VAL A 114 -1.14 -13.65 13.99
C VAL A 114 -0.25 -12.70 14.80
N ASP A 115 0.61 -13.18 15.70
CA ASP A 115 1.49 -12.35 16.53
C ASP A 115 2.44 -11.46 15.70
N ASP A 116 2.74 -10.25 16.22
CA ASP A 116 3.61 -9.25 15.58
C ASP A 116 4.99 -9.80 15.23
N ALA A 117 5.57 -10.60 16.13
CA ALA A 117 6.89 -11.21 15.91
C ALA A 117 6.87 -12.16 14.71
N ILE A 118 5.82 -12.95 14.56
CA ILE A 118 5.63 -13.87 13.43
C ILE A 118 5.44 -13.08 12.13
N VAL A 119 4.62 -12.04 12.16
CA VAL A 119 4.39 -11.16 11.00
C VAL A 119 5.70 -10.52 10.54
N LEU A 120 6.48 -9.95 11.46
CA LEU A 120 7.79 -9.36 11.16
C LEU A 120 8.76 -10.40 10.59
N GLN A 121 8.78 -11.62 11.14
CA GLN A 121 9.65 -12.69 10.64
C GLN A 121 9.26 -13.07 9.22
N CYS A 122 7.97 -13.26 8.91
CA CYS A 122 7.50 -13.57 7.56
C CYS A 122 7.90 -12.49 6.54
N LEU A 123 7.83 -11.21 6.93
CA LEU A 123 8.24 -10.11 6.06
C LEU A 123 9.77 -10.08 5.87
N ARG A 124 10.55 -10.30 6.93
CA ARG A 124 12.03 -10.39 6.86
C ARG A 124 12.48 -11.55 5.99
N ASP A 125 11.88 -12.72 6.15
CA ASP A 125 12.20 -13.92 5.37
C ASP A 125 11.91 -13.70 3.88
N ALA A 126 10.77 -13.10 3.57
CA ALA A 126 10.39 -12.78 2.19
C ALA A 126 11.37 -11.77 1.56
N LEU A 127 11.79 -10.76 2.30
CA LEU A 127 12.78 -9.78 1.82
C LEU A 127 14.19 -10.36 1.72
N GLY A 128 14.58 -11.26 2.64
CA GLY A 128 15.88 -11.91 2.63
C GLY A 128 16.04 -12.94 1.51
N ALA A 129 14.95 -13.58 1.09
CA ALA A 129 14.95 -14.55 -0.01
C ALA A 129 15.17 -13.91 -1.39
N GLU A 130 14.89 -12.61 -1.52
CA GLU A 130 15.06 -11.85 -2.76
C GLU A 130 15.89 -10.57 -2.51
N ALA A 131 17.20 -10.73 -2.38
CA ALA A 131 18.15 -9.63 -2.15
C ALA A 131 18.36 -8.73 -3.40
N GLY A 132 17.26 -8.27 -4.01
CA GLY A 132 17.28 -7.21 -5.00
C GLY A 132 16.92 -5.88 -4.33
N ALA A 133 17.80 -4.87 -4.43
CA ALA A 133 17.48 -3.55 -3.91
C ALA A 133 16.21 -3.00 -4.56
N ALA A 134 15.27 -2.54 -3.74
CA ALA A 134 14.13 -1.80 -4.25
C ALA A 134 14.64 -0.52 -4.93
N PRO A 135 14.03 -0.06 -6.04
CA PRO A 135 14.41 1.19 -6.68
C PRO A 135 14.33 2.36 -5.69
N ALA A 136 15.28 3.26 -5.75
CA ALA A 136 15.34 4.42 -4.87
C ALA A 136 14.12 5.35 -5.04
N ARG A 137 13.69 5.97 -3.95
CA ARG A 137 12.69 7.04 -3.98
C ARG A 137 13.21 8.24 -4.77
N PRO A 138 12.33 9.08 -5.36
CA PRO A 138 12.74 10.33 -5.94
C PRO A 138 13.54 11.17 -4.94
N GLU A 139 14.62 11.79 -5.40
CA GLU A 139 15.44 12.66 -4.56
C GLU A 139 14.67 13.94 -4.20
N GLY A 140 15.11 14.59 -3.11
CA GLY A 140 14.55 15.84 -2.63
C GLY A 140 13.75 15.70 -1.32
N ARG A 141 13.13 16.81 -0.89
CA ARG A 141 12.29 16.79 0.30
C ARG A 141 11.01 16.02 0.07
N GLN A 142 10.52 15.41 1.12
CA GLN A 142 9.27 14.66 1.05
C GLN A 142 8.04 15.56 1.05
N ILE A 143 7.02 15.15 0.30
CA ILE A 143 5.67 15.72 0.33
C ILE A 143 5.02 15.34 1.65
N THR A 144 4.42 16.31 2.32
CA THR A 144 3.79 16.16 3.63
C THR A 144 2.29 16.45 3.60
N TYR A 145 1.60 16.21 4.71
CA TYR A 145 0.21 16.64 4.87
C TYR A 145 0.05 18.16 4.82
N THR A 146 1.07 18.92 5.24
CA THR A 146 1.09 20.39 5.16
C THR A 146 1.11 20.84 3.70
N ASP A 147 1.83 20.14 2.84
CA ASP A 147 1.83 20.47 1.41
C ASP A 147 0.46 20.23 0.79
N LEU A 148 -0.20 19.12 1.13
CA LEU A 148 -1.59 18.90 0.68
C LEU A 148 -2.55 20.00 1.14
N TYR A 149 -2.35 20.53 2.33
CA TYR A 149 -3.14 21.67 2.84
C TYR A 149 -2.83 22.95 2.05
N ASN A 150 -1.56 23.27 1.86
CA ASN A 150 -1.11 24.47 1.13
C ASN A 150 -1.57 24.46 -0.33
N TRP A 151 -1.60 23.30 -0.98
CA TRP A 151 -2.12 23.12 -2.33
C TRP A 151 -3.67 23.08 -2.38
N GLY A 152 -4.34 23.22 -1.23
CA GLY A 152 -5.80 23.20 -1.15
C GLY A 152 -6.43 21.80 -1.41
N LEU A 153 -5.65 20.74 -1.28
CA LEU A 153 -6.08 19.36 -1.49
C LEU A 153 -6.65 18.68 -0.24
N SER A 154 -6.53 19.35 0.92
CA SER A 154 -7.00 18.83 2.21
C SER A 154 -7.31 19.96 3.19
N GLY A 155 -8.43 19.84 3.92
CA GLY A 155 -8.74 20.74 5.05
C GLY A 155 -9.21 22.15 4.68
N THR A 156 -9.43 22.45 3.41
CA THR A 156 -9.93 23.74 2.91
C THR A 156 -11.26 23.55 2.15
N PRO A 157 -12.10 24.60 2.04
CA PRO A 157 -13.28 24.54 1.18
C PRO A 157 -12.92 24.16 -0.25
N GLY A 158 -13.67 23.23 -0.86
CA GLY A 158 -13.41 22.72 -2.21
C GLY A 158 -12.24 21.74 -2.33
N SER A 159 -11.59 21.36 -1.22
CA SER A 159 -10.42 20.45 -1.26
C SER A 159 -10.75 19.06 -1.82
N ALA A 160 -11.97 18.57 -1.64
CA ALA A 160 -12.39 17.28 -2.17
C ALA A 160 -12.42 17.29 -3.70
N GLU A 161 -12.93 18.35 -4.29
CA GLU A 161 -13.00 18.54 -5.76
C GLU A 161 -11.59 18.70 -6.34
N ARG A 162 -10.78 19.60 -5.79
CA ARG A 162 -9.38 19.79 -6.21
C ARG A 162 -8.56 18.51 -6.11
N LYS A 163 -8.72 17.76 -5.01
CA LYS A 163 -8.09 16.45 -4.88
C LYS A 163 -8.55 15.49 -5.98
N TYR A 164 -9.85 15.46 -6.26
CA TYR A 164 -10.39 14.61 -7.32
C TYR A 164 -9.81 14.96 -8.70
N GLN A 165 -9.74 16.26 -9.04
CA GLN A 165 -9.16 16.77 -10.29
C GLN A 165 -7.71 16.35 -10.43
N LEU A 166 -6.87 16.61 -9.39
CA LEU A 166 -5.47 16.21 -9.39
C LEU A 166 -5.30 14.69 -9.55
N LEU A 167 -6.00 13.90 -8.74
CA LEU A 167 -5.90 12.44 -8.81
C LEU A 167 -6.34 11.92 -10.18
N ASN A 168 -7.36 12.52 -10.78
CA ASN A 168 -7.85 12.14 -12.10
C ASN A 168 -6.81 12.45 -13.19
N ALA A 169 -6.22 13.65 -13.16
CA ALA A 169 -5.19 14.08 -14.11
C ALA A 169 -3.92 13.20 -14.00
N LEU A 170 -3.53 12.83 -12.77
CA LEU A 170 -2.39 11.94 -12.51
C LEU A 170 -2.72 10.45 -12.76
N GLY A 171 -3.94 10.10 -13.12
CA GLY A 171 -4.37 8.71 -13.31
C GLY A 171 -4.43 7.89 -12.00
N LEU A 172 -4.46 8.55 -10.84
CA LEU A 172 -4.49 7.92 -9.53
C LEU A 172 -5.91 7.57 -9.07
N PRO A 173 -6.10 6.53 -8.24
CA PRO A 173 -7.40 6.18 -7.69
C PRO A 173 -8.02 7.32 -6.88
N PRO A 174 -9.30 7.69 -7.08
CA PRO A 174 -9.92 8.82 -6.39
C PRO A 174 -10.17 8.57 -4.90
N ARG A 175 -10.15 7.30 -4.46
CA ARG A 175 -10.45 6.88 -3.09
C ARG A 175 -9.23 6.53 -2.25
N LEU A 176 -8.05 7.04 -2.61
CA LEU A 176 -6.88 6.93 -1.74
C LEU A 176 -7.15 7.66 -0.42
N SER A 177 -6.85 7.01 0.70
CA SER A 177 -6.77 7.67 2.00
C SER A 177 -5.70 8.76 1.97
N LYS A 178 -5.71 9.70 2.93
CA LYS A 178 -4.66 10.74 2.99
C LYS A 178 -3.26 10.14 3.10
N LYS A 179 -3.11 9.06 3.87
CA LYS A 179 -1.83 8.37 4.05
C LYS A 179 -1.38 7.72 2.74
N GLU A 180 -2.23 6.90 2.13
CA GLU A 180 -1.93 6.28 0.82
C GLU A 180 -1.58 7.33 -0.24
N LEU A 181 -2.28 8.47 -0.24
CA LEU A 181 -2.02 9.56 -1.18
C LEU A 181 -0.62 10.14 -1.01
N VAL A 182 -0.26 10.58 0.20
CA VAL A 182 1.07 11.15 0.48
C VAL A 182 2.16 10.15 0.14
N GLU A 183 2.01 8.90 0.53
CA GLU A 183 2.98 7.85 0.26
C GLU A 183 3.11 7.55 -1.24
N ALA A 184 1.99 7.48 -1.99
CA ALA A 184 2.01 7.29 -3.43
C ALA A 184 2.70 8.46 -4.15
N LEU A 185 2.36 9.70 -3.77
CA LEU A 185 2.97 10.90 -4.36
C LEU A 185 4.49 10.92 -4.14
N ASN A 186 4.95 10.63 -2.92
CA ASN A 186 6.37 10.56 -2.57
C ASN A 186 7.14 9.44 -3.30
N ARG A 187 6.44 8.38 -3.75
CA ARG A 187 7.08 7.32 -4.54
C ARG A 187 7.12 7.62 -6.03
N LEU A 188 6.16 8.41 -6.50
CA LEU A 188 6.00 8.67 -7.93
C LEU A 188 6.71 9.96 -8.38
N TYR A 189 6.76 10.98 -7.52
CA TYR A 189 7.22 12.32 -7.87
C TYR A 189 8.19 12.87 -6.82
N SER A 190 9.15 13.73 -7.25
CA SER A 190 9.81 14.64 -6.31
C SER A 190 8.84 15.75 -5.91
N PHE A 191 9.19 16.47 -4.82
CA PHE A 191 8.39 17.63 -4.40
C PHE A 191 8.26 18.66 -5.52
N GLU A 192 9.38 19.02 -6.15
CA GLU A 192 9.46 20.04 -7.19
C GLU A 192 8.62 19.66 -8.42
N GLN A 193 8.67 18.38 -8.81
CA GLN A 193 7.87 17.87 -9.93
C GLN A 193 6.37 18.02 -9.63
N LEU A 194 5.94 17.63 -8.42
CA LEU A 194 4.51 17.67 -8.08
C LEU A 194 4.03 19.09 -7.80
N ASP A 195 4.87 19.95 -7.22
CA ASP A 195 4.54 21.36 -6.99
C ASP A 195 4.22 22.09 -8.30
N THR A 196 5.00 21.83 -9.33
CA THR A 196 4.72 22.35 -10.69
C THR A 196 3.45 21.74 -11.27
N LEU A 197 3.34 20.41 -11.28
CA LEU A 197 2.21 19.72 -11.90
C LEU A 197 0.86 20.07 -11.26
N GLN A 198 0.81 20.19 -9.92
CA GLN A 198 -0.43 20.52 -9.25
C GLN A 198 -0.89 21.96 -9.55
N ALA A 199 0.04 22.92 -9.68
CA ALA A 199 -0.28 24.27 -10.08
C ALA A 199 -0.88 24.31 -11.49
N GLU A 200 -0.24 23.67 -12.46
CA GLU A 200 -0.73 23.59 -13.84
C GLU A 200 -2.13 22.94 -13.93
N ILE A 201 -2.36 21.84 -13.20
CA ILE A 201 -3.63 21.11 -13.24
C ILE A 201 -4.76 21.91 -12.57
N LEU A 202 -4.48 22.62 -11.47
CA LEU A 202 -5.51 23.30 -10.69
C LEU A 202 -5.79 24.75 -11.14
N GLU A 203 -4.85 25.37 -11.88
CA GLU A 203 -5.07 26.70 -12.47
C GLU A 203 -5.85 26.63 -13.80
N THR A 204 -5.88 25.48 -14.45
CA THR A 204 -6.53 25.31 -15.76
C THR A 204 -8.05 25.09 -15.65
N HIS A 205 -8.60 25.11 -14.44
CA HIS A 205 -10.03 24.86 -14.15
C HIS A 205 -10.55 25.82 -13.10
#